data_b0b34138c2eec48d10f7bb9206fd126e
#
_entry.id   b0b34138c2eec48d10f7bb9206fd126e
#
_cell.length_a   1.000
_cell.length_b   1.000
_cell.length_c   1.000
_cell.angle_alpha   90.00
_cell.angle_beta   90.00
_cell.angle_gamma   90.00
#
_symmetry.space_group_name_H-M   'P 1'
#
loop_
_entity.id
_entity.type
_entity.pdbx_description
1 polymer ?
#
loop_
_entity_poly.entity_id
_entity_poly.type
_entity_poly.pdbx_seq_one_letter_code
_entity_poly.pdbx_strand_id
1 'polypeptide(L)'
;MSTIANVKETLELEVKNLNFYYKGSTNPSLKNINMPIAKNKITALIGPSGCGKTTLLRSFNRIHDLYPGNRYEGEILFEEGKTNILDKNIDLINLRLKIGMIFQKPTPFPMSIFDNVAYGLRLQGIKSRSELDGRVEAALKGAALWDEVSGRLNADGNSLSGGQQQRLCIARAVAVEPQVLLFDEPTSALDPISTLAV
;
A
#
# COMPACT_ATOMS: atom_id res chain seq x y z
N MET A 1 -17.49 38.33 -15.90
CA MET A 1 -17.06 37.68 -14.62
C MET A 1 -17.38 36.22 -14.73
N SER A 2 -16.37 35.40 -15.03
CA SER A 2 -16.54 33.93 -15.08
C SER A 2 -16.41 33.39 -13.65
N THR A 3 -17.53 32.88 -13.13
CA THR A 3 -17.58 32.18 -11.84
C THR A 3 -16.84 30.84 -12.02
N ILE A 4 -15.62 30.74 -11.53
CA ILE A 4 -14.93 29.45 -11.40
C ILE A 4 -15.71 28.70 -10.32
N ALA A 5 -16.49 27.70 -10.74
CA ALA A 5 -17.12 26.77 -9.82
C ALA A 5 -16.00 26.11 -9.01
N ASN A 6 -15.95 26.34 -7.70
CA ASN A 6 -15.12 25.62 -6.76
C ASN A 6 -15.60 24.16 -6.76
N VAL A 7 -15.04 23.31 -7.59
CA VAL A 7 -15.25 21.87 -7.52
C VAL A 7 -14.59 21.42 -6.22
N LYS A 8 -15.40 21.17 -5.20
CA LYS A 8 -14.93 20.62 -3.92
C LYS A 8 -14.33 19.25 -4.23
N GLU A 9 -13.00 19.13 -4.16
CA GLU A 9 -12.35 17.84 -4.42
C GLU A 9 -12.85 16.79 -3.44
N THR A 10 -13.23 15.63 -3.98
CA THR A 10 -13.61 14.48 -3.17
C THR A 10 -12.36 13.91 -2.51
N LEU A 11 -12.39 13.77 -1.18
CA LEU A 11 -11.27 13.21 -0.43
C LEU A 11 -11.40 11.70 -0.32
N GLU A 12 -10.32 10.99 -0.58
CA GLU A 12 -10.22 9.55 -0.31
C GLU A 12 -9.83 9.28 1.13
N LEU A 13 -8.85 10.06 1.62
CA LEU A 13 -8.41 10.04 3.01
C LEU A 13 -8.36 11.47 3.58
N GLU A 14 -8.70 11.63 4.84
CA GLU A 14 -8.56 12.88 5.57
C GLU A 14 -7.96 12.62 6.95
N VAL A 15 -6.78 13.18 7.20
CA VAL A 15 -6.11 13.08 8.50
C VAL A 15 -6.47 14.27 9.34
N LYS A 16 -6.92 14.05 10.58
CA LYS A 16 -7.34 15.12 11.54
C LYS A 16 -6.63 14.96 12.87
N ASN A 17 -5.84 15.97 13.23
CA ASN A 17 -5.16 16.09 14.54
C ASN A 17 -4.39 14.81 14.93
N LEU A 18 -3.80 14.11 13.96
CA LEU A 18 -3.16 12.83 14.19
C LEU A 18 -1.88 13.01 14.99
N ASN A 19 -1.81 12.32 16.13
CA ASN A 19 -0.59 12.07 16.86
C ASN A 19 -0.32 10.57 16.86
N PHE A 20 0.95 10.18 16.73
CA PHE A 20 1.36 8.80 16.82
C PHE A 20 2.54 8.64 17.77
N TYR A 21 2.47 7.64 18.63
CA TYR A 21 3.49 7.33 19.62
C TYR A 21 3.97 5.88 19.45
N TYR A 22 5.27 5.69 19.34
CA TYR A 22 5.86 4.37 19.47
C TYR A 22 5.80 3.89 20.93
N LYS A 23 5.80 2.57 21.11
CA LYS A 23 5.78 1.92 22.42
C LYS A 23 6.81 2.54 23.36
N GLY A 24 6.35 2.94 24.56
CA GLY A 24 7.19 3.51 25.61
C GLY A 24 7.61 4.97 25.39
N SER A 25 7.24 5.59 24.25
CA SER A 25 7.53 7.01 24.02
C SER A 25 6.42 7.90 24.61
N THR A 26 6.84 8.93 25.33
CA THR A 26 5.97 10.04 25.79
C THR A 26 5.84 11.13 24.74
N ASN A 27 6.82 11.24 23.84
CA ASN A 27 6.84 12.21 22.76
C ASN A 27 6.24 11.60 21.48
N PRO A 28 5.31 12.31 20.80
CA PRO A 28 4.76 11.82 19.53
C PRO A 28 5.79 11.87 18.41
N SER A 29 5.83 10.81 17.60
CA SER A 29 6.61 10.76 16.35
C SER A 29 5.88 11.43 15.19
N LEU A 30 4.56 11.50 15.26
CA LEU A 30 3.71 12.38 14.43
C LEU A 30 2.98 13.31 15.39
N LYS A 31 2.99 14.61 15.11
CA LYS A 31 2.40 15.63 16.00
C LYS A 31 1.41 16.50 15.25
N ASN A 32 0.15 16.40 15.63
CA ASN A 32 -0.95 17.23 15.12
C ASN A 32 -0.98 17.29 13.58
N ILE A 33 -0.87 16.14 12.91
CA ILE A 33 -0.91 16.07 11.47
C ILE A 33 -2.34 16.27 11.00
N ASN A 34 -2.51 17.23 10.07
CA ASN A 34 -3.76 17.49 9.36
C ASN A 34 -3.46 17.47 7.87
N MET A 35 -4.08 16.56 7.12
CA MET A 35 -3.76 16.38 5.71
C MET A 35 -4.95 15.80 4.94
N PRO A 36 -5.47 16.52 3.91
CA PRO A 36 -6.41 15.96 2.96
C PRO A 36 -5.66 15.18 1.88
N ILE A 37 -6.21 14.06 1.43
CA ILE A 37 -5.72 13.26 0.31
C ILE A 37 -6.88 13.11 -0.68
N ALA A 38 -6.73 13.74 -1.84
CA ALA A 38 -7.75 13.75 -2.87
C ALA A 38 -7.87 12.39 -3.57
N LYS A 39 -9.11 12.04 -3.91
CA LYS A 39 -9.44 10.82 -4.66
C LYS A 39 -8.87 10.89 -6.08
N ASN A 40 -8.38 9.75 -6.58
CA ASN A 40 -7.84 9.62 -7.93
C ASN A 40 -6.69 10.61 -8.24
N LYS A 41 -5.89 10.94 -7.23
CA LYS A 41 -4.71 11.81 -7.35
C LYS A 41 -3.47 11.15 -6.77
N ILE A 42 -2.32 11.58 -7.26
CA ILE A 42 -1.03 11.25 -6.66
C ILE A 42 -0.70 12.30 -5.61
N THR A 43 -0.44 11.86 -4.38
CA THR A 43 0.02 12.72 -3.28
C THR A 43 1.44 12.32 -2.90
N ALA A 44 2.40 13.20 -3.06
CA ALA A 44 3.80 12.96 -2.70
C ALA A 44 4.13 13.57 -1.32
N LEU A 45 4.72 12.75 -0.44
CA LEU A 45 5.28 13.20 0.85
C LEU A 45 6.76 13.52 0.68
N ILE A 46 7.13 14.79 0.78
CA ILE A 46 8.51 15.27 0.61
C ILE A 46 9.01 15.82 1.95
N GLY A 47 10.25 15.51 2.28
CA GLY A 47 10.90 15.99 3.50
C GLY A 47 12.18 15.22 3.82
N PRO A 48 12.99 15.72 4.78
CA PRO A 48 14.25 15.08 5.17
C PRO A 48 14.05 13.67 5.75
N SER A 49 15.12 12.89 5.79
CA SER A 49 15.09 11.58 6.45
C SER A 49 14.73 11.76 7.93
N GLY A 50 13.90 10.83 8.46
CA GLY A 50 13.47 10.86 9.86
C GLY A 50 12.33 11.84 10.20
N CYS A 51 11.81 12.64 9.27
CA CYS A 51 10.70 13.57 9.56
C CYS A 51 9.32 12.90 9.71
N GLY A 52 9.20 11.56 9.61
CA GLY A 52 7.96 10.83 9.86
C GLY A 52 7.17 10.39 8.63
N LYS A 53 7.66 10.56 7.39
CA LYS A 53 6.96 10.15 6.15
C LYS A 53 6.51 8.68 6.19
N THR A 54 7.43 7.77 6.42
CA THR A 54 7.15 6.33 6.54
C THR A 54 6.20 6.02 7.71
N THR A 55 6.34 6.73 8.84
CA THR A 55 5.45 6.57 9.98
C THR A 55 4.02 6.97 9.61
N LEU A 56 3.83 8.09 8.90
CA LEU A 56 2.52 8.51 8.42
C LEU A 56 1.94 7.54 7.40
N LEU A 57 2.72 7.11 6.38
CA LEU A 57 2.27 6.13 5.39
C LEU A 57 1.77 4.84 6.07
N ARG A 58 2.54 4.31 7.01
CA ARG A 58 2.20 3.09 7.75
C ARG A 58 0.99 3.24 8.68
N SER A 59 0.60 4.47 9.00
CA SER A 59 -0.62 4.74 9.77
C SER A 59 -1.89 4.52 8.93
N PHE A 60 -1.85 4.75 7.61
CA PHE A 60 -3.03 4.62 6.73
C PHE A 60 -3.56 3.18 6.61
N ASN A 61 -2.71 2.17 6.70
CA ASN A 61 -3.12 0.75 6.68
C ASN A 61 -2.92 0.03 8.02
N ARG A 62 -2.63 0.80 9.08
CA ARG A 62 -2.45 0.28 10.45
C ARG A 62 -1.40 -0.83 10.58
N ILE A 63 -0.32 -0.76 9.81
CA ILE A 63 0.82 -1.70 9.95
C ILE A 63 1.45 -1.62 11.34
N HIS A 64 1.43 -0.46 11.98
CA HIS A 64 1.96 -0.28 13.32
C HIS A 64 1.27 -1.15 14.38
N ASP A 65 0.03 -1.62 14.12
CA ASP A 65 -0.71 -2.51 15.03
C ASP A 65 -0.11 -3.91 15.12
N LEU A 66 0.79 -4.28 14.21
CA LEU A 66 1.59 -5.50 14.31
C LEU A 66 2.58 -5.46 15.49
N TYR A 67 2.83 -4.27 16.03
CA TYR A 67 3.75 -4.04 17.14
C TYR A 67 2.98 -3.49 18.35
N PRO A 68 2.59 -4.36 19.31
CA PRO A 68 1.78 -3.96 20.47
C PRO A 68 2.42 -2.84 21.29
N GLY A 69 1.60 -1.90 21.72
CA GLY A 69 2.01 -0.78 22.56
C GLY A 69 2.18 0.54 21.81
N ASN A 70 2.04 0.56 20.50
CA ASN A 70 1.91 1.79 19.72
C ASN A 70 0.53 2.43 19.96
N ARG A 71 0.46 3.77 19.89
CA ARG A 71 -0.76 4.52 20.19
C ARG A 71 -1.00 5.60 19.17
N TYR A 72 -2.26 5.73 18.75
CA TYR A 72 -2.78 6.82 17.93
C TYR A 72 -3.70 7.72 18.74
N GLU A 73 -3.72 9.01 18.40
CA GLU A 73 -4.73 10.00 18.81
C GLU A 73 -5.14 10.79 17.56
N GLY A 74 -6.38 11.28 17.53
CA GLY A 74 -6.95 11.94 16.36
C GLY A 74 -7.71 10.97 15.48
N GLU A 75 -7.87 11.30 14.20
CA GLU A 75 -8.67 10.55 13.24
C GLU A 75 -7.96 10.42 11.90
N ILE A 76 -8.20 9.29 11.24
CA ILE A 76 -7.93 9.12 9.80
C ILE A 76 -9.22 8.63 9.16
N LEU A 77 -9.89 9.51 8.45
CA LEU A 77 -11.16 9.24 7.78
C LEU A 77 -10.91 8.72 6.37
N PHE A 78 -11.62 7.67 5.99
CA PHE A 78 -11.54 6.99 4.72
C PHE A 78 -12.93 6.89 4.08
N GLU A 79 -13.01 6.65 2.76
CA GLU A 79 -14.25 6.53 2.01
C GLU A 79 -15.16 7.76 2.21
N GLU A 80 -14.64 8.94 1.89
CA GLU A 80 -15.36 10.21 2.00
C GLU A 80 -15.84 10.51 3.45
N GLY A 81 -15.05 10.09 4.44
CA GLY A 81 -15.35 10.34 5.85
C GLY A 81 -16.27 9.33 6.52
N LYS A 82 -16.67 8.26 5.81
CA LYS A 82 -17.59 7.25 6.35
C LYS A 82 -16.95 6.31 7.37
N THR A 83 -15.64 6.10 7.25
CA THR A 83 -14.91 5.14 8.07
C THR A 83 -13.73 5.82 8.76
N ASN A 84 -13.66 5.83 10.09
CA ASN A 84 -12.44 6.17 10.80
C ASN A 84 -11.58 4.91 10.92
N ILE A 85 -10.45 4.87 10.21
CA ILE A 85 -9.59 3.69 10.20
C ILE A 85 -8.88 3.44 11.53
N LEU A 86 -8.92 4.39 12.47
CA LEU A 86 -8.35 4.23 13.81
C LEU A 86 -9.31 3.58 14.81
N ASP A 87 -10.56 3.30 14.41
CA ASP A 87 -11.52 2.63 15.28
C ASP A 87 -11.02 1.24 15.70
N LYS A 88 -11.29 0.88 16.96
CA LYS A 88 -10.83 -0.39 17.57
C LYS A 88 -11.46 -1.62 16.91
N ASN A 89 -12.68 -1.47 16.38
CA ASN A 89 -13.46 -2.57 15.81
C ASN A 89 -13.32 -2.69 14.28
N ILE A 90 -12.38 -1.95 13.67
CA ILE A 90 -12.19 -2.02 12.22
C ILE A 90 -11.66 -3.38 11.80
N ASP A 91 -12.20 -3.93 10.72
CA ASP A 91 -11.65 -5.13 10.07
C ASP A 91 -10.34 -4.77 9.34
N LEU A 92 -9.22 -5.12 9.97
CA LEU A 92 -7.88 -4.84 9.43
C LEU A 92 -7.58 -5.61 8.14
N ILE A 93 -8.19 -6.80 7.93
CA ILE A 93 -7.99 -7.57 6.71
C ILE A 93 -8.65 -6.80 5.55
N ASN A 94 -9.91 -6.42 5.72
CA ASN A 94 -10.65 -5.65 4.71
C ASN A 94 -10.01 -4.27 4.47
N LEU A 95 -9.56 -3.59 5.53
CA LEU A 95 -8.84 -2.32 5.39
C LEU A 95 -7.59 -2.47 4.51
N ARG A 96 -6.78 -3.51 4.74
CA ARG A 96 -5.52 -3.74 4.00
C ARG A 96 -5.72 -4.27 2.59
N LEU A 97 -6.88 -4.84 2.28
CA LEU A 97 -7.28 -5.12 0.89
C LEU A 97 -7.61 -3.83 0.13
N LYS A 98 -8.19 -2.83 0.81
CA LYS A 98 -8.54 -1.53 0.22
C LYS A 98 -7.36 -0.55 0.18
N ILE A 99 -6.46 -0.61 1.17
CA ILE A 99 -5.28 0.25 1.28
C ILE A 99 -4.02 -0.61 1.22
N GLY A 100 -3.55 -0.86 0.00
CA GLY A 100 -2.34 -1.64 -0.28
C GLY A 100 -1.07 -0.86 0.07
N MET A 101 0.03 -1.57 0.31
CA MET A 101 1.33 -0.95 0.58
C MET A 101 2.47 -1.69 -0.10
N ILE A 102 3.35 -0.93 -0.73
CA ILE A 102 4.60 -1.39 -1.32
C ILE A 102 5.73 -0.85 -0.45
N PHE A 103 6.51 -1.77 0.13
CA PHE A 103 7.60 -1.45 1.05
C PHE A 103 8.89 -1.10 0.29
N GLN A 104 9.74 -0.31 0.91
CA GLN A 104 11.07 0.03 0.43
C GLN A 104 11.92 -1.21 0.11
N LYS A 105 11.90 -2.21 1.00
CA LYS A 105 12.58 -3.49 0.80
C LYS A 105 11.59 -4.53 0.29
N PRO A 106 11.87 -5.20 -0.85
CA PRO A 106 10.99 -6.26 -1.34
C PRO A 106 10.88 -7.40 -0.31
N THR A 107 9.67 -7.89 -0.12
CA THR A 107 9.34 -8.95 0.82
C THR A 107 8.39 -9.94 0.17
N PRO A 108 8.86 -10.75 -0.82
CA PRO A 108 8.05 -11.86 -1.33
C PRO A 108 7.70 -12.83 -0.21
N PHE A 109 6.53 -13.45 -0.30
CA PHE A 109 6.20 -14.55 0.59
C PHE A 109 6.98 -15.81 0.18
N PRO A 110 7.33 -16.72 1.13
CA PRO A 110 8.01 -17.97 0.84
C PRO A 110 7.06 -18.97 0.15
N MET A 111 6.64 -18.65 -1.05
CA MET A 111 5.71 -19.39 -1.90
C MET A 111 6.00 -19.09 -3.37
N SER A 112 5.29 -19.76 -4.28
CA SER A 112 5.48 -19.58 -5.72
C SER A 112 5.21 -18.13 -6.17
N ILE A 113 5.75 -17.76 -7.35
CA ILE A 113 5.45 -16.47 -8.00
C ILE A 113 3.93 -16.31 -8.16
N PHE A 114 3.26 -17.36 -8.67
CA PHE A 114 1.80 -17.38 -8.81
C PHE A 114 1.10 -17.13 -7.50
N ASP A 115 1.45 -17.90 -6.45
CA ASP A 115 0.77 -17.81 -5.16
C ASP A 115 1.02 -16.49 -4.45
N ASN A 116 2.18 -15.85 -4.65
CA ASN A 116 2.43 -14.50 -4.16
C ASN A 116 1.37 -13.52 -4.68
N VAL A 117 1.07 -13.54 -5.98
CA VAL A 117 0.09 -12.63 -6.60
C VAL A 117 -1.34 -13.05 -6.26
N ALA A 118 -1.63 -14.37 -6.32
CA ALA A 118 -2.96 -14.91 -6.06
C ALA A 118 -3.38 -14.82 -4.59
N TYR A 119 -2.45 -14.58 -3.65
CA TYR A 119 -2.73 -14.61 -2.22
C TYR A 119 -3.87 -13.68 -1.82
N GLY A 120 -3.78 -12.40 -2.19
CA GLY A 120 -4.80 -11.40 -1.87
C GLY A 120 -6.14 -11.67 -2.58
N LEU A 121 -6.10 -12.18 -3.82
CA LEU A 121 -7.29 -12.57 -4.57
C LEU A 121 -8.08 -13.68 -3.87
N ARG A 122 -7.36 -14.67 -3.32
CA ARG A 122 -7.99 -15.74 -2.53
C ARG A 122 -8.61 -15.22 -1.23
N LEU A 123 -7.99 -14.22 -0.58
CA LEU A 123 -8.58 -13.55 0.59
C LEU A 123 -9.87 -12.79 0.23
N GLN A 124 -9.96 -12.25 -0.99
CA GLN A 124 -11.21 -11.66 -1.53
C GLN A 124 -12.27 -12.72 -1.86
N GLY A 125 -11.96 -14.01 -1.73
CA GLY A 125 -12.89 -15.12 -1.98
C GLY A 125 -12.88 -15.66 -3.41
N ILE A 126 -11.95 -15.25 -4.27
CA ILE A 126 -11.82 -15.77 -5.63
C ILE A 126 -11.29 -17.22 -5.57
N LYS A 127 -12.12 -18.17 -6.04
CA LYS A 127 -11.82 -19.62 -6.02
C LYS A 127 -11.63 -20.18 -7.42
N SER A 128 -12.15 -19.52 -8.45
CA SER A 128 -12.05 -19.98 -9.84
C SER A 128 -10.60 -19.95 -10.30
N ARG A 129 -10.08 -21.09 -10.75
CA ARG A 129 -8.71 -21.20 -11.26
C ARG A 129 -8.50 -20.31 -12.49
N SER A 130 -9.44 -20.32 -13.43
CA SER A 130 -9.36 -19.51 -14.64
C SER A 130 -9.36 -18.02 -14.33
N GLU A 131 -10.15 -17.56 -13.33
CA GLU A 131 -10.16 -16.16 -12.91
C GLU A 131 -8.85 -15.78 -12.24
N LEU A 132 -8.32 -16.64 -11.35
CA LEU A 132 -7.01 -16.40 -10.72
C LEU A 132 -5.90 -16.31 -11.77
N ASP A 133 -5.87 -17.22 -12.76
CA ASP A 133 -4.87 -17.23 -13.83
C ASP A 133 -4.90 -15.90 -14.62
N GLY A 134 -6.10 -15.43 -15.01
CA GLY A 134 -6.25 -14.17 -15.74
C GLY A 134 -5.84 -12.94 -14.92
N ARG A 135 -6.23 -12.87 -13.64
CA ARG A 135 -5.87 -11.74 -12.76
C ARG A 135 -4.39 -11.72 -12.40
N VAL A 136 -3.78 -12.89 -12.17
CA VAL A 136 -2.34 -13.01 -11.91
C VAL A 136 -1.55 -12.58 -13.13
N GLU A 137 -1.93 -13.03 -14.35
CA GLU A 137 -1.30 -12.60 -15.60
C GLU A 137 -1.40 -11.09 -15.78
N ALA A 138 -2.59 -10.51 -15.62
CA ALA A 138 -2.82 -9.07 -15.74
C ALA A 138 -1.96 -8.26 -14.74
N ALA A 139 -1.89 -8.70 -13.48
CA ALA A 139 -1.09 -8.03 -12.45
C ALA A 139 0.42 -8.11 -12.74
N LEU A 140 0.91 -9.28 -13.19
CA LEU A 140 2.32 -9.45 -13.57
C LEU A 140 2.69 -8.64 -14.82
N LYS A 141 1.77 -8.50 -15.79
CA LYS A 141 1.94 -7.61 -16.94
C LYS A 141 1.97 -6.14 -16.51
N GLY A 142 1.05 -5.73 -15.65
CA GLY A 142 1.02 -4.37 -15.09
C GLY A 142 2.27 -3.98 -14.31
N ALA A 143 2.94 -4.97 -13.69
CA ALA A 143 4.21 -4.79 -13.01
C ALA A 143 5.45 -5.01 -13.91
N ALA A 144 5.29 -5.12 -15.23
CA ALA A 144 6.35 -5.39 -16.20
C ALA A 144 7.23 -6.60 -15.85
N LEU A 145 6.62 -7.67 -15.30
CA LEU A 145 7.33 -8.88 -14.86
C LEU A 145 6.93 -10.14 -15.65
N TRP A 146 5.79 -10.13 -16.36
CA TRP A 146 5.21 -11.29 -17.02
C TRP A 146 6.18 -12.01 -17.97
N ASP A 147 6.84 -11.28 -18.85
CA ASP A 147 7.70 -11.86 -19.88
C ASP A 147 8.91 -12.60 -19.30
N GLU A 148 9.35 -12.21 -18.10
CA GLU A 148 10.48 -12.82 -17.40
C GLU A 148 10.10 -14.08 -16.62
N VAL A 149 8.81 -14.22 -16.24
CA VAL A 149 8.39 -15.27 -15.30
C VAL A 149 7.28 -16.18 -15.78
N SER A 150 6.65 -15.89 -16.93
CA SER A 150 5.50 -16.64 -17.46
C SER A 150 5.76 -18.15 -17.60
N GLY A 151 6.98 -18.54 -17.97
CA GLY A 151 7.40 -19.95 -18.09
C GLY A 151 7.74 -20.62 -16.75
N ARG A 152 7.74 -19.90 -15.61
CA ARG A 152 8.17 -20.42 -14.30
C ARG A 152 7.34 -19.92 -13.12
N LEU A 153 6.05 -19.75 -13.29
CA LEU A 153 5.14 -19.23 -12.27
C LEU A 153 5.11 -20.06 -10.97
N ASN A 154 5.47 -21.35 -11.05
CA ASN A 154 5.58 -22.23 -9.90
C ASN A 154 6.92 -22.14 -9.15
N ALA A 155 7.90 -21.38 -9.66
CA ALA A 155 9.17 -21.16 -8.96
C ALA A 155 8.97 -20.30 -7.69
N ASP A 156 9.86 -20.47 -6.70
CA ASP A 156 9.83 -19.69 -5.46
C ASP A 156 10.05 -18.19 -5.77
N GLY A 157 9.18 -17.32 -5.24
CA GLY A 157 9.30 -15.87 -5.36
C GLY A 157 10.63 -15.32 -4.82
N ASN A 158 11.24 -15.98 -3.83
CA ASN A 158 12.54 -15.58 -3.29
C ASN A 158 13.72 -15.91 -4.23
N SER A 159 13.52 -16.75 -5.25
CA SER A 159 14.55 -17.06 -6.26
C SER A 159 14.76 -15.95 -7.29
N LEU A 160 13.91 -14.93 -7.28
CA LEU A 160 13.96 -13.78 -8.17
C LEU A 160 15.08 -12.80 -7.78
N SER A 161 15.59 -12.02 -8.74
CA SER A 161 16.49 -10.90 -8.45
C SER A 161 15.78 -9.81 -7.63
N GLY A 162 16.53 -8.92 -6.97
CA GLY A 162 15.94 -7.85 -6.15
C GLY A 162 14.93 -6.99 -6.89
N GLY A 163 15.22 -6.59 -8.15
CA GLY A 163 14.29 -5.84 -8.98
C GLY A 163 13.04 -6.66 -9.37
N GLN A 164 13.21 -7.94 -9.69
CA GLN A 164 12.09 -8.84 -9.96
C GLN A 164 11.23 -9.06 -8.71
N GLN A 165 11.84 -9.21 -7.53
CA GLN A 165 11.11 -9.32 -6.25
C GLN A 165 10.29 -8.05 -5.97
N GLN A 166 10.84 -6.88 -6.25
CA GLN A 166 10.11 -5.61 -6.08
C GLN A 166 8.89 -5.57 -7.03
N ARG A 167 9.06 -5.90 -8.32
CA ARG A 167 7.96 -5.97 -9.26
C ARG A 167 6.93 -7.06 -8.89
N LEU A 168 7.37 -8.19 -8.30
CA LEU A 168 6.45 -9.20 -7.76
C LEU A 168 5.62 -8.64 -6.59
N CYS A 169 6.24 -7.89 -5.68
CA CYS A 169 5.52 -7.24 -4.59
C CYS A 169 4.51 -6.19 -5.09
N ILE A 170 4.85 -5.46 -6.16
CA ILE A 170 3.94 -4.53 -6.84
C ILE A 170 2.77 -5.31 -7.46
N ALA A 171 3.04 -6.37 -8.26
CA ALA A 171 2.00 -7.21 -8.84
C ALA A 171 1.04 -7.76 -7.78
N ARG A 172 1.57 -8.26 -6.65
CA ARG A 172 0.77 -8.72 -5.51
C ARG A 172 -0.13 -7.63 -4.94
N ALA A 173 0.38 -6.41 -4.82
CA ALA A 173 -0.37 -5.28 -4.25
C ALA A 173 -1.47 -4.79 -5.19
N VAL A 174 -1.22 -4.72 -6.50
CA VAL A 174 -2.21 -4.22 -7.48
C VAL A 174 -3.24 -5.27 -7.89
N ALA A 175 -2.95 -6.57 -7.74
CA ALA A 175 -3.84 -7.65 -8.12
C ALA A 175 -5.22 -7.58 -7.46
N VAL A 176 -5.27 -7.09 -6.22
CA VAL A 176 -6.52 -6.93 -5.43
C VAL A 176 -7.28 -5.65 -5.76
N GLU A 177 -6.79 -4.81 -6.67
CA GLU A 177 -7.38 -3.54 -7.09
C GLU A 177 -7.69 -2.62 -5.89
N PRO A 178 -6.69 -2.24 -5.09
CA PRO A 178 -6.90 -1.43 -3.92
C PRO A 178 -7.39 -0.02 -4.29
N GLN A 179 -8.18 0.61 -3.43
CA GLN A 179 -8.63 2.00 -3.61
C GLN A 179 -7.50 3.01 -3.39
N VAL A 180 -6.57 2.68 -2.48
CA VAL A 180 -5.37 3.48 -2.19
C VAL A 180 -4.15 2.59 -2.25
N LEU A 181 -3.09 3.05 -2.91
CA LEU A 181 -1.80 2.39 -2.96
C LEU A 181 -0.73 3.28 -2.33
N LEU A 182 -0.08 2.78 -1.29
CA LEU A 182 0.96 3.47 -0.54
C LEU A 182 2.33 2.99 -1.02
N PHE A 183 3.23 3.93 -1.31
CA PHE A 183 4.60 3.64 -1.73
C PHE A 183 5.59 4.20 -0.70
N ASP A 184 6.34 3.32 -0.05
CA ASP A 184 7.41 3.69 0.90
C ASP A 184 8.76 3.56 0.19
N GLU A 185 9.15 4.58 -0.59
CA GLU A 185 10.40 4.64 -1.37
C GLU A 185 10.69 3.38 -2.22
N PRO A 186 9.77 2.92 -3.08
CA PRO A 186 9.83 1.60 -3.72
C PRO A 186 11.00 1.43 -4.70
N THR A 187 11.59 2.52 -5.17
CA THR A 187 12.68 2.50 -6.16
C THR A 187 14.07 2.66 -5.55
N SER A 188 14.18 2.90 -4.25
CA SER A 188 15.47 3.15 -3.58
C SER A 188 16.43 1.96 -3.64
N ALA A 189 15.93 0.75 -3.87
CA ALA A 189 16.71 -0.49 -3.99
C ALA A 189 16.86 -0.98 -5.45
N LEU A 190 16.34 -0.24 -6.43
CA LEU A 190 16.35 -0.60 -7.84
C LEU A 190 17.52 0.06 -8.58
N ASP A 191 18.03 -0.63 -9.61
CA ASP A 191 18.90 -0.01 -10.60
C ASP A 191 18.09 0.99 -11.48
N PRO A 192 18.78 1.90 -12.23
CA PRO A 192 18.10 2.91 -13.02
C PRO A 192 17.13 2.36 -14.08
N ILE A 193 17.40 1.18 -14.64
CA ILE A 193 16.54 0.56 -15.66
C ILE A 193 15.28 0.01 -15.00
N SER A 194 15.43 -0.71 -13.88
CA SER A 194 14.30 -1.24 -13.12
C SER A 194 13.42 -0.13 -12.52
N THR A 195 14.01 1.04 -12.22
CA THR A 195 13.27 2.21 -11.74
C THR A 195 12.29 2.77 -12.77
N LEU A 196 12.62 2.67 -14.08
CA LEU A 196 11.74 3.13 -15.16
C LEU A 196 10.51 2.23 -15.36
N ALA A 197 10.53 1.00 -14.83
CA ALA A 197 9.44 0.03 -14.93
C ALA A 197 8.49 0.06 -13.71
N VAL A 198 8.76 0.88 -12.71
CA VAL A 198 7.98 1.09 -11.49
C VAL A 198 7.38 2.49 -11.45
#